data_51989af0a4948443efef239cb98c218b
#
_entry.id   51989af0a4948443efef239cb98c218b
#
_cell.length_a   1.000
_cell.length_b   1.000
_cell.length_c   1.000
_cell.angle_alpha   90.00
_cell.angle_beta   90.00
_cell.angle_gamma   90.00
#
_symmetry.space_group_name_H-M   'P 1'
#
loop_
_entity.id
_entity.type
_entity.pdbx_description
1 polymer ?
#
loop_
_entity_poly.entity_id
_entity_poly.type
_entity_poly.pdbx_seq_one_letter_code
_entity_poly.pdbx_strand_id
1 'polypeptide(L)'
;MSSEVFDVAIVGHGPAGATLANLLGQAGLSVLVIEREAAIYPLPRAIHFDGEVMRVFQNMGLRRAVEAISRPGLSGMHFVNAQGQTLLIRGGTTVEGPHGCASNYYFHQPELEAVLREGATRFDTVQVLLSHEVSAIEEH
;
A
#
# COMPACT_ATOMS: atom_id res chain seq x y z
N MET A 1 -30.95 11.59 -12.98
CA MET A 1 -29.88 10.78 -12.39
C MET A 1 -29.48 11.45 -11.10
N SER A 2 -29.67 10.82 -9.94
CA SER A 2 -29.20 11.40 -8.68
C SER A 2 -27.69 11.39 -8.73
N SER A 3 -27.05 12.55 -8.58
CA SER A 3 -25.62 12.63 -8.37
C SER A 3 -25.31 12.01 -7.01
N GLU A 4 -24.68 10.85 -6.99
CA GLU A 4 -24.18 10.27 -5.75
C GLU A 4 -23.03 11.15 -5.25
N VAL A 5 -23.06 11.53 -4.00
CA VAL A 5 -22.06 12.40 -3.36
C VAL A 5 -21.21 11.56 -2.43
N PHE A 6 -19.90 11.64 -2.60
CA PHE A 6 -18.90 10.97 -1.73
C PHE A 6 -18.18 12.01 -0.89
N ASP A 7 -17.75 11.61 0.31
CA ASP A 7 -16.90 12.44 1.17
C ASP A 7 -15.51 12.62 0.58
N VAL A 8 -15.00 11.56 -0.08
CA VAL A 8 -13.66 11.57 -0.68
C VAL A 8 -13.66 10.83 -2.02
N ALA A 9 -13.02 11.43 -3.03
CA ALA A 9 -12.66 10.76 -4.28
C ALA A 9 -11.15 10.50 -4.33
N ILE A 10 -10.75 9.26 -4.60
CA ILE A 10 -9.35 8.85 -4.74
C ILE A 10 -9.08 8.56 -6.22
N VAL A 11 -8.12 9.26 -6.81
CA VAL A 11 -7.68 9.01 -8.18
C VAL A 11 -6.45 8.11 -8.17
N GLY A 12 -6.60 6.89 -8.64
CA GLY A 12 -5.60 5.83 -8.64
C GLY A 12 -5.79 4.82 -7.51
N HIS A 13 -5.74 3.52 -7.85
CA HIS A 13 -5.89 2.39 -6.93
C HIS A 13 -4.59 1.57 -6.76
N GLY A 14 -3.44 2.26 -6.84
CA GLY A 14 -2.13 1.70 -6.48
C GLY A 14 -1.93 1.62 -4.96
N PRO A 15 -0.72 1.31 -4.47
CA PRO A 15 -0.46 1.11 -3.03
C PRO A 15 -0.94 2.26 -2.14
N ALA A 16 -0.71 3.51 -2.55
CA ALA A 16 -1.13 4.69 -1.78
C ALA A 16 -2.67 4.85 -1.75
N GLY A 17 -3.32 4.79 -2.92
CA GLY A 17 -4.78 4.92 -3.01
C GLY A 17 -5.52 3.80 -2.31
N ALA A 18 -5.06 2.54 -2.45
CA ALA A 18 -5.64 1.40 -1.77
C ALA A 18 -5.44 1.47 -0.24
N THR A 19 -4.28 1.96 0.24
CA THR A 19 -4.06 2.22 1.66
C THR A 19 -5.02 3.29 2.18
N LEU A 20 -5.14 4.41 1.45
CA LEU A 20 -6.06 5.50 1.83
C LEU A 20 -7.52 5.03 1.86
N ALA A 21 -7.95 4.24 0.86
CA ALA A 21 -9.29 3.65 0.81
C ALA A 21 -9.60 2.80 2.06
N ASN A 22 -8.64 1.97 2.51
CA ASN A 22 -8.79 1.19 3.75
C ASN A 22 -8.94 2.10 4.99
N LEU A 23 -8.11 3.13 5.12
CA LEU A 23 -8.13 4.03 6.28
C LEU A 23 -9.43 4.85 6.34
N LEU A 24 -9.88 5.37 5.20
CA LEU A 24 -11.12 6.15 5.12
C LEU A 24 -12.36 5.28 5.30
N GLY A 25 -12.37 4.07 4.71
CA GLY A 25 -13.44 3.10 4.92
C GLY A 25 -13.53 2.67 6.38
N GLN A 26 -12.40 2.45 7.06
CA GLN A 26 -12.35 2.18 8.51
C GLN A 26 -12.90 3.35 9.35
N ALA A 27 -12.71 4.59 8.88
CA ALA A 27 -13.25 5.79 9.49
C ALA A 27 -14.76 6.00 9.19
N GLY A 28 -15.37 5.15 8.35
CA GLY A 28 -16.80 5.22 8.00
C GLY A 28 -17.15 6.29 6.95
N LEU A 29 -16.15 6.83 6.27
CA LEU A 29 -16.37 7.81 5.20
C LEU A 29 -16.83 7.11 3.90
N SER A 30 -17.67 7.80 3.13
CA SER A 30 -18.05 7.39 1.78
C SER A 30 -16.94 7.74 0.79
N VAL A 31 -16.39 6.72 0.14
CA VAL A 31 -15.20 6.86 -0.70
C VAL A 31 -15.43 6.32 -2.09
N LEU A 32 -15.12 7.12 -3.11
CA LEU A 32 -15.04 6.68 -4.50
C LEU A 32 -13.58 6.55 -4.92
N VAL A 33 -13.16 5.35 -5.30
CA VAL A 33 -11.83 5.09 -5.88
C VAL A 33 -11.98 4.93 -7.38
N ILE A 34 -11.22 5.70 -8.16
CA ILE A 34 -11.27 5.68 -9.62
C ILE A 34 -9.90 5.22 -10.13
N GLU A 35 -9.87 4.12 -10.88
CA GLU A 35 -8.65 3.54 -11.44
C GLU A 35 -8.81 3.30 -12.94
N ARG A 36 -7.89 3.83 -13.73
CA ARG A 36 -7.92 3.70 -15.20
C ARG A 36 -7.62 2.28 -15.69
N GLU A 37 -6.80 1.54 -14.96
CA GLU A 37 -6.44 0.18 -15.33
C GLU A 37 -7.51 -0.83 -14.89
N ALA A 38 -7.75 -1.84 -15.71
CA ALA A 38 -8.69 -2.91 -15.39
C ALA A 38 -8.14 -3.90 -14.34
N ALA A 39 -6.81 -3.97 -14.19
CA ALA A 39 -6.12 -4.92 -13.34
C ALA A 39 -4.90 -4.30 -12.66
N ILE A 40 -4.35 -5.01 -11.69
CA ILE A 40 -3.08 -4.64 -11.04
C ILE A 40 -1.95 -4.72 -12.07
N TYR A 41 -1.09 -3.69 -12.09
CA TYR A 41 0.10 -3.67 -12.95
C TYR A 41 1.06 -4.81 -12.57
N PRO A 42 1.45 -5.69 -13.51
CA PRO A 42 2.12 -6.95 -13.17
C PRO A 42 3.60 -6.80 -12.79
N LEU A 43 4.22 -5.65 -13.10
CA LEU A 43 5.64 -5.44 -12.81
C LEU A 43 5.82 -4.62 -11.52
N PRO A 44 6.70 -5.08 -10.61
CA PRO A 44 6.98 -4.35 -9.38
C PRO A 44 7.78 -3.08 -9.67
N ARG A 45 7.38 -1.96 -9.06
CA ARG A 45 8.10 -0.67 -9.07
C ARG A 45 8.70 -0.36 -7.70
N ALA A 46 8.19 -1.00 -6.66
CA ALA A 46 8.70 -0.94 -5.30
C ALA A 46 8.90 -2.35 -4.75
N ILE A 47 9.91 -2.53 -3.91
CA ILE A 47 10.29 -3.84 -3.37
C ILE A 47 10.49 -3.84 -1.85
N HIS A 48 10.36 -2.69 -1.21
CA HIS A 48 10.74 -2.50 0.19
C HIS A 48 9.81 -1.50 0.89
N PHE A 49 9.46 -1.80 2.14
CA PHE A 49 8.88 -0.85 3.09
C PHE A 49 9.49 -1.06 4.48
N ASP A 50 9.33 -0.07 5.35
CA ASP A 50 9.86 -0.08 6.71
C ASP A 50 8.82 -0.48 7.79
N GLY A 51 9.28 -0.52 9.05
CA GLY A 51 8.42 -0.86 10.17
C GLY A 51 7.32 0.18 10.45
N GLU A 52 7.48 1.44 10.03
CA GLU A 52 6.43 2.46 10.17
C GLU A 52 5.26 2.13 9.24
N VAL A 53 5.55 1.76 8.01
CA VAL A 53 4.52 1.33 7.05
C VAL A 53 3.82 0.05 7.52
N MET A 54 4.56 -0.90 8.13
CA MET A 54 3.93 -2.08 8.74
C MET A 54 2.94 -1.69 9.86
N ARG A 55 3.21 -0.64 10.62
CA ARG A 55 2.26 -0.12 11.63
C ARG A 55 0.98 0.43 10.99
N VAL A 56 1.08 1.06 9.81
CA VAL A 56 -0.11 1.48 9.05
C VAL A 56 -0.93 0.25 8.66
N PHE A 57 -0.30 -0.80 8.11
CA PHE A 57 -0.99 -2.05 7.76
C PHE A 57 -1.61 -2.74 9.00
N GLN A 58 -0.94 -2.67 10.14
CA GLN A 58 -1.48 -3.16 11.40
C GLN A 58 -2.72 -2.38 11.82
N ASN A 59 -2.70 -1.05 11.72
CA ASN A 59 -3.85 -0.20 12.06
C ASN A 59 -5.07 -0.53 11.19
N MET A 60 -4.85 -0.88 9.92
CA MET A 60 -5.89 -1.32 8.99
C MET A 60 -6.35 -2.78 9.23
N GLY A 61 -5.73 -3.51 10.16
CA GLY A 61 -6.00 -4.93 10.39
C GLY A 61 -5.43 -5.87 9.32
N LEU A 62 -4.52 -5.40 8.47
CA LEU A 62 -3.94 -6.16 7.36
C LEU A 62 -2.54 -6.73 7.64
N ARG A 63 -1.97 -6.49 8.83
CA ARG A 63 -0.61 -6.92 9.19
C ARG A 63 -0.34 -8.38 8.82
N ARG A 64 -1.20 -9.32 9.24
CA ARG A 64 -0.99 -10.75 8.99
C ARG A 64 -0.99 -11.10 7.50
N ALA A 65 -1.88 -10.48 6.73
CA ALA A 65 -1.94 -10.71 5.28
C ALA A 65 -0.69 -10.16 4.58
N VAL A 66 -0.20 -8.99 5.01
CA VAL A 66 1.04 -8.41 4.47
C VAL A 66 2.28 -9.20 4.90
N GLU A 67 2.36 -9.69 6.14
CA GLU A 67 3.45 -10.56 6.60
C GLU A 67 3.52 -11.87 5.80
N ALA A 68 2.38 -12.40 5.37
CA ALA A 68 2.32 -13.64 4.59
C ALA A 68 2.93 -13.52 3.18
N ILE A 69 2.96 -12.29 2.61
CA ILE A 69 3.48 -12.01 1.25
C ILE A 69 4.80 -11.22 1.29
N SER A 70 5.34 -10.95 2.46
CA SER A 70 6.58 -10.21 2.64
C SER A 70 7.57 -10.98 3.51
N ARG A 71 8.82 -10.55 3.47
CA ARG A 71 9.88 -11.14 4.31
C ARG A 71 10.67 -10.05 5.03
N PRO A 72 11.02 -10.25 6.31
CA PRO A 72 11.89 -9.34 7.04
C PRO A 72 13.28 -9.24 6.39
N GLY A 73 13.79 -8.03 6.26
CA GLY A 73 15.14 -7.73 5.77
C GLY A 73 16.17 -7.74 6.91
N LEU A 74 16.46 -8.90 7.49
CA LEU A 74 17.26 -9.01 8.72
C LEU A 74 18.74 -8.67 8.52
N SER A 75 19.28 -8.78 7.30
CA SER A 75 20.66 -8.42 6.97
C SER A 75 20.84 -6.94 6.62
N GLY A 76 19.77 -6.17 6.60
CA GLY A 76 19.80 -4.76 6.18
C GLY A 76 19.91 -4.60 4.67
N MET A 77 19.93 -3.35 4.22
CA MET A 77 20.11 -2.96 2.83
C MET A 77 21.59 -2.61 2.61
N HIS A 78 22.26 -3.35 1.73
CA HIS A 78 23.66 -3.17 1.40
C HIS A 78 23.81 -2.26 0.19
N PHE A 79 24.51 -1.16 0.35
CA PHE A 79 24.95 -0.29 -0.74
C PHE A 79 26.37 -0.68 -1.11
N VAL A 80 26.57 -1.09 -2.35
CA VAL A 80 27.86 -1.59 -2.85
C VAL A 80 28.37 -0.75 -4.02
N ASN A 81 29.68 -0.68 -4.20
CA ASN A 81 30.29 -0.08 -5.38
C ASN A 81 30.29 -1.05 -6.57
N ALA A 82 30.83 -0.60 -7.72
CA ALA A 82 30.91 -1.40 -8.92
C ALA A 82 31.78 -2.68 -8.78
N GLN A 83 32.66 -2.74 -7.78
CA GLN A 83 33.52 -3.88 -7.45
C GLN A 83 32.86 -4.83 -6.42
N GLY A 84 31.59 -4.56 -6.00
CA GLY A 84 30.87 -5.37 -5.02
C GLY A 84 31.28 -5.12 -3.58
N GLN A 85 32.11 -4.10 -3.28
CA GLN A 85 32.50 -3.77 -1.94
C GLN A 85 31.37 -2.99 -1.24
N THR A 86 31.04 -3.37 -0.02
CA THR A 86 30.00 -2.69 0.78
C THR A 86 30.47 -1.31 1.22
N LEU A 87 29.74 -0.27 0.81
CA LEU A 87 29.97 1.12 1.21
C LEU A 87 29.17 1.50 2.46
N LEU A 88 27.96 0.95 2.59
CA LEU A 88 27.03 1.26 3.67
C LEU A 88 26.07 0.10 3.86
N ILE A 89 25.74 -0.21 5.10
CA ILE A 89 24.60 -1.08 5.44
C ILE A 89 23.59 -0.22 6.19
N ARG A 90 22.37 -0.14 5.67
CA ARG A 90 21.25 0.54 6.30
C ARG A 90 20.21 -0.47 6.77
N GLY A 91 19.70 -0.26 7.97
CA GLY A 91 18.73 -1.14 8.59
C GLY A 91 19.39 -2.25 9.41
N GLY A 92 18.58 -2.87 10.25
CA GLY A 92 19.08 -3.65 11.36
C GLY A 92 19.08 -5.14 11.14
N THR A 93 19.88 -5.74 11.94
CA THR A 93 19.95 -7.18 12.21
C THR A 93 18.95 -7.60 13.30
N THR A 94 18.04 -6.74 13.72
CA THR A 94 17.07 -7.02 14.77
C THR A 94 15.77 -7.53 14.18
N VAL A 95 15.30 -8.65 14.71
CA VAL A 95 14.00 -9.24 14.36
C VAL A 95 12.87 -8.30 14.77
N GLU A 96 13.08 -7.50 15.83
CA GLU A 96 12.10 -6.56 16.35
C GLU A 96 12.71 -5.16 16.47
N GLY A 97 12.20 -4.23 15.71
CA GLY A 97 12.56 -2.83 15.73
C GLY A 97 11.70 -2.01 16.70
N PRO A 98 11.86 -0.67 16.71
CA PRO A 98 11.17 0.24 17.64
C PRO A 98 9.64 0.23 17.48
N HIS A 99 9.12 -0.29 16.38
CA HIS A 99 7.67 -0.37 16.10
C HIS A 99 7.05 -1.74 16.44
N GLY A 100 7.74 -2.62 17.17
CA GLY A 100 7.28 -3.96 17.51
C GLY A 100 7.15 -4.89 16.28
N CYS A 101 8.01 -4.65 15.28
CA CYS A 101 8.13 -5.43 14.06
C CYS A 101 9.52 -5.23 13.46
N ALA A 102 9.89 -5.97 12.42
CA ALA A 102 11.17 -5.77 11.74
C ALA A 102 11.28 -4.35 11.16
N SER A 103 12.51 -3.84 11.12
CA SER A 103 12.78 -2.49 10.60
C SER A 103 12.60 -2.38 9.09
N ASN A 104 12.66 -3.50 8.37
CA ASN A 104 12.58 -3.54 6.91
C ASN A 104 11.87 -4.81 6.45
N TYR A 105 11.07 -4.68 5.40
CA TYR A 105 10.38 -5.77 4.74
C TYR A 105 10.59 -5.69 3.24
N TYR A 106 10.84 -6.83 2.61
CA TYR A 106 10.85 -6.97 1.15
C TYR A 106 9.57 -7.65 0.69
N PHE A 107 9.01 -7.17 -0.41
CA PHE A 107 7.73 -7.64 -0.94
C PHE A 107 7.71 -7.60 -2.47
N HIS A 108 6.73 -8.27 -3.06
CA HIS A 108 6.37 -8.15 -4.47
C HIS A 108 5.16 -7.22 -4.59
N GLN A 109 5.32 -6.07 -5.29
CA GLN A 109 4.31 -5.01 -5.29
C GLN A 109 2.92 -5.45 -5.74
N PRO A 110 2.75 -6.27 -6.81
CA PRO A 110 1.43 -6.76 -7.20
C PRO A 110 0.70 -7.54 -6.11
N GLU A 111 1.41 -8.34 -5.32
CA GLU A 111 0.83 -9.09 -4.19
C GLU A 111 0.40 -8.16 -3.06
N LEU A 112 1.21 -7.13 -2.76
CA LEU A 112 0.83 -6.11 -1.78
C LEU A 112 -0.40 -5.33 -2.22
N GLU A 113 -0.44 -4.91 -3.50
CA GLU A 113 -1.62 -4.23 -4.04
C GLU A 113 -2.88 -5.10 -3.97
N ALA A 114 -2.77 -6.40 -4.25
CA ALA A 114 -3.89 -7.32 -4.13
C ALA A 114 -4.42 -7.38 -2.69
N VAL A 115 -3.53 -7.51 -1.70
CA VAL A 115 -3.91 -7.50 -0.27
C VAL A 115 -4.59 -6.19 0.13
N LEU A 116 -4.05 -5.05 -0.31
CA LEU A 116 -4.62 -3.74 0.01
C LEU A 116 -5.97 -3.51 -0.65
N ARG A 117 -6.13 -3.89 -1.92
CA ARG A 117 -7.39 -3.77 -2.67
C ARG A 117 -8.47 -4.68 -2.08
N GLU A 118 -8.15 -5.93 -1.77
CA GLU A 118 -9.04 -6.85 -1.07
C GLU A 118 -9.43 -6.31 0.31
N GLY A 119 -8.46 -5.74 1.03
CA GLY A 119 -8.72 -5.09 2.32
C GLY A 119 -9.78 -4.00 2.24
N ALA A 120 -9.81 -3.20 1.18
CA ALA A 120 -10.78 -2.13 1.00
C ALA A 120 -12.21 -2.64 0.73
N THR A 121 -12.37 -3.84 0.17
CA THR A 121 -13.71 -4.44 -0.08
C THR A 121 -14.48 -4.80 1.19
N ARG A 122 -13.85 -4.75 2.36
CA ARG A 122 -14.51 -4.98 3.66
C ARG A 122 -15.47 -3.87 4.06
N PHE A 123 -15.40 -2.73 3.39
CA PHE A 123 -16.16 -1.53 3.72
C PHE A 123 -17.19 -1.23 2.65
N ASP A 124 -18.47 -1.36 2.97
CA ASP A 124 -19.59 -1.05 2.07
C ASP A 124 -19.62 0.43 1.64
N THR A 125 -18.93 1.29 2.38
CA THR A 125 -18.79 2.72 2.09
C THR A 125 -17.71 3.03 1.05
N VAL A 126 -16.92 2.04 0.62
CA VAL A 126 -15.87 2.20 -0.38
C VAL A 126 -16.32 1.61 -1.71
N GLN A 127 -16.50 2.47 -2.70
CA GLN A 127 -16.81 2.08 -4.07
C GLN A 127 -15.57 2.19 -4.96
N VAL A 128 -15.33 1.19 -5.81
CA VAL A 128 -14.19 1.17 -6.73
C VAL A 128 -14.68 1.08 -8.17
N LEU A 129 -14.23 2.01 -9.01
CA LEU A 129 -14.46 2.02 -10.45
C LEU A 129 -13.13 1.72 -11.16
N LEU A 130 -13.00 0.51 -11.69
CA LEU A 130 -11.89 0.13 -12.56
C LEU A 130 -12.19 0.51 -14.02
N SER A 131 -11.16 0.63 -14.85
CA SER A 131 -11.27 1.03 -16.27
C SER A 131 -11.93 2.40 -16.46
N HIS A 132 -11.75 3.31 -15.48
CA HIS A 132 -12.27 4.67 -15.52
C HIS A 132 -11.12 5.67 -15.37
N GLU A 133 -10.99 6.56 -16.34
CA GLU A 133 -9.98 7.62 -16.32
C GLU A 133 -10.62 8.96 -15.91
N VAL A 134 -10.01 9.62 -14.93
CA VAL A 134 -10.40 10.99 -14.56
C VAL A 134 -9.77 11.96 -15.54
N SER A 135 -10.58 12.69 -16.31
CA SER A 135 -10.13 13.64 -17.32
C SER A 135 -10.04 15.06 -16.80
N ALA A 136 -10.88 15.43 -15.84
CA ALA A 136 -10.91 16.77 -15.26
C ALA A 136 -11.54 16.77 -13.87
N ILE A 137 -11.21 17.78 -13.08
CA ILE A 137 -11.83 18.11 -11.80
C ILE A 137 -12.34 19.56 -11.92
N GLU A 138 -13.59 19.78 -11.57
CA GLU A 138 -14.20 21.10 -11.55
C GLU A 138 -14.58 21.45 -10.11
N GLU A 139 -14.19 22.65 -9.67
CA GLU A 139 -14.58 23.22 -8.38
C GLU A 139 -15.76 24.16 -8.58
N HIS A 140 -16.77 24.06 -7.72
CA HIS A 140 -17.99 24.89 -7.75
C HIS A 140 -18.12 25.73 -6.49
#